data_261cc4b54203e6448fbfe162962b1dcb
#
_entry.id   261cc4b54203e6448fbfe162962b1dcb
#
_cell.length_a   1.000
_cell.length_b   1.000
_cell.length_c   1.000
_cell.angle_alpha   90.00
_cell.angle_beta   90.00
_cell.angle_gamma   90.00
#
_symmetry.space_group_name_H-M   'P 1'
#
loop_
_entity.id
_entity.type
_entity.pdbx_description
1 polymer ?
#
loop_
_entity_poly.entity_id
_entity_poly.type
_entity_poly.pdbx_seq_one_letter_code
_entity_poly.pdbx_strand_id
1 'polypeptide(L)'
;MTNVLISAAGLCGATIIGAILGFFVKELPHKWNDAVLGYCAGIMLAASTLGLIVPAFELTSLWWLVVIGVMAGALFLNVLDLVTPHLHHITGLDPEEHRNNARLSHVMLFVMAIALHKLPEGMAAGVSVCSAEGATEWGVSFGIALQNIPEGMVIIAPLMMAGVSAARTFFISIFIALLEVVGILLGFGLGSASSTFLPVMLGFAGGAMLYVTSDEMIPETHAHGFQKQATYALLLGFITFVLMEKYV
;
A
#
# COMPACT_ATOMS: atom_id res chain seq x y z
N MET A 1 8.33 -18.28 -10.85
CA MET A 1 8.76 -18.37 -9.44
C MET A 1 9.94 -17.43 -9.12
N THR A 2 10.99 -17.37 -9.94
CA THR A 2 12.13 -16.47 -9.67
C THR A 2 11.70 -15.01 -9.56
N ASN A 3 10.87 -14.50 -10.47
CA ASN A 3 10.39 -13.13 -10.50
C ASN A 3 9.53 -12.80 -9.26
N VAL A 4 8.68 -13.75 -8.82
CA VAL A 4 7.91 -13.61 -7.59
C VAL A 4 8.82 -13.45 -6.38
N LEU A 5 9.88 -14.24 -6.28
CA LEU A 5 10.85 -14.14 -5.18
C LEU A 5 11.64 -12.83 -5.21
N ILE A 6 12.00 -12.35 -6.41
CA ILE A 6 12.69 -11.06 -6.58
C ILE A 6 11.75 -9.91 -6.18
N SER A 7 10.49 -9.91 -6.65
CA SER A 7 9.49 -8.92 -6.23
C SER A 7 9.29 -8.95 -4.72
N ALA A 8 9.11 -10.14 -4.12
CA ALA A 8 8.93 -10.27 -2.68
C ALA A 8 10.14 -9.75 -1.88
N ALA A 9 11.35 -10.08 -2.31
CA ALA A 9 12.57 -9.58 -1.68
C ALA A 9 12.73 -8.07 -1.87
N GLY A 10 12.38 -7.54 -3.05
CA GLY A 10 12.45 -6.12 -3.37
C GLY A 10 11.47 -5.28 -2.53
N LEU A 11 10.20 -5.66 -2.51
CA LEU A 11 9.15 -4.94 -1.79
C LEU A 11 9.40 -5.01 -0.27
N CYS A 12 9.54 -6.20 0.27
CA CYS A 12 9.84 -6.41 1.69
C CYS A 12 11.13 -5.69 2.11
N GLY A 13 12.19 -5.78 1.29
CA GLY A 13 13.46 -5.09 1.52
C GLY A 13 13.30 -3.56 1.52
N ALA A 14 12.52 -3.02 0.61
CA ALA A 14 12.25 -1.58 0.53
C ALA A 14 11.52 -1.07 1.79
N THR A 15 10.48 -1.78 2.26
CA THR A 15 9.77 -1.47 3.51
C THR A 15 10.70 -1.51 4.72
N ILE A 16 11.57 -2.53 4.82
CA ILE A 16 12.55 -2.64 5.91
C ILE A 16 13.60 -1.53 5.85
N ILE A 17 14.11 -1.20 4.65
CA ILE A 17 15.04 -0.09 4.47
C ILE A 17 14.37 1.22 4.90
N GLY A 18 13.12 1.46 4.51
CA GLY A 18 12.33 2.61 4.94
C GLY A 18 12.21 2.67 6.47
N ALA A 19 11.86 1.56 7.11
CA ALA A 19 11.78 1.48 8.57
C ALA A 19 13.12 1.81 9.23
N ILE A 20 14.23 1.28 8.74
CA ILE A 20 15.58 1.59 9.25
C ILE A 20 15.86 3.09 9.11
N LEU A 21 15.58 3.69 7.95
CA LEU A 21 15.75 5.13 7.73
C LEU A 21 14.88 5.95 8.69
N GLY A 22 13.65 5.49 8.97
CA GLY A 22 12.72 6.13 9.92
C GLY A 22 13.28 6.25 11.34
N PHE A 23 14.12 5.31 11.80
CA PHE A 23 14.79 5.43 13.10
C PHE A 23 15.83 6.55 13.16
N PHE A 24 16.39 6.96 12.02
CA PHE A 24 17.32 8.09 11.93
C PHE A 24 16.59 9.42 11.78
N VAL A 25 15.41 9.41 11.18
CA VAL A 25 14.57 10.60 10.96
C VAL A 25 13.51 10.65 12.08
N LYS A 26 13.92 11.11 13.26
CA LYS A 26 13.10 11.05 14.48
C LYS A 26 11.77 11.82 14.42
N GLU A 27 11.71 12.92 13.68
CA GLU A 27 10.50 13.72 13.48
C GLU A 27 10.51 14.36 12.08
N LEU A 28 9.53 14.00 11.25
CA LEU A 28 9.27 14.71 10.00
C LEU A 28 8.24 15.82 10.29
N PRO A 29 8.56 17.10 10.03
CA PRO A 29 7.56 18.14 10.04
C PRO A 29 6.37 17.78 9.15
N HIS A 30 5.13 18.11 9.55
CA HIS A 30 3.89 17.75 8.80
C HIS A 30 4.00 18.11 7.31
N LYS A 31 4.61 19.24 6.97
CA LYS A 31 4.84 19.64 5.58
C LYS A 31 5.57 18.58 4.74
N TRP A 32 6.60 17.95 5.29
CA TRP A 32 7.37 16.93 4.59
C TRP A 32 6.69 15.57 4.64
N ASN A 33 6.01 15.28 5.74
CA ASN A 33 5.20 14.07 5.87
C ASN A 33 4.09 14.04 4.81
N ASP A 34 3.32 15.14 4.69
CA ASP A 34 2.24 15.28 3.71
C ASP A 34 2.76 15.21 2.27
N ALA A 35 3.94 15.80 2.00
CA ALA A 35 4.57 15.72 0.69
C ALA A 35 5.05 14.29 0.36
N VAL A 36 5.62 13.57 1.31
CA VAL A 36 6.08 12.19 1.14
C VAL A 36 4.90 11.26 0.92
N LEU A 37 3.86 11.34 1.76
CA LEU A 37 2.63 10.56 1.59
C LEU A 37 1.90 10.91 0.29
N GLY A 38 1.87 12.19 -0.09
CA GLY A 38 1.33 12.63 -1.37
C GLY A 38 2.06 12.01 -2.56
N TYR A 39 3.40 11.97 -2.52
CA TYR A 39 4.20 11.31 -3.55
C TYR A 39 3.88 9.80 -3.65
N CYS A 40 3.77 9.11 -2.52
CA CYS A 40 3.36 7.69 -2.49
C CYS A 40 1.96 7.51 -3.06
N ALA A 41 0.99 8.34 -2.65
CA ALA A 41 -0.37 8.30 -3.19
C ALA A 41 -0.41 8.49 -4.72
N GLY A 42 0.48 9.34 -5.26
CA GLY A 42 0.63 9.54 -6.70
C GLY A 42 1.14 8.29 -7.43
N ILE A 43 2.15 7.61 -6.89
CA ILE A 43 2.63 6.34 -7.43
C ILE A 43 1.53 5.28 -7.37
N MET A 44 0.83 5.14 -6.23
CA MET A 44 -0.25 4.18 -6.07
C MET A 44 -1.40 4.43 -7.04
N LEU A 45 -1.79 5.70 -7.24
CA LEU A 45 -2.82 6.09 -8.19
C LEU A 45 -2.47 5.68 -9.63
N ALA A 46 -1.22 5.90 -10.04
CA ALA A 46 -0.73 5.51 -11.35
C ALA A 46 -0.59 3.98 -11.48
N ALA A 47 -0.03 3.30 -10.47
CA ALA A 47 0.11 1.85 -10.45
C ALA A 47 -1.26 1.15 -10.52
N SER A 48 -2.24 1.59 -9.73
CA SER A 48 -3.58 1.02 -9.72
C SER A 48 -4.30 1.19 -11.06
N THR A 49 -4.17 2.36 -11.69
CA THR A 49 -4.85 2.67 -12.95
C THR A 49 -4.10 2.15 -14.16
N LEU A 50 -2.89 2.61 -14.37
CA LEU A 50 -2.09 2.31 -15.57
C LEU A 50 -1.42 0.93 -15.49
N GLY A 51 -0.91 0.55 -14.31
CA GLY A 51 -0.22 -0.71 -14.14
C GLY A 51 -1.13 -1.94 -13.94
N LEU A 52 -2.39 -1.76 -13.53
CA LEU A 52 -3.29 -2.88 -13.24
C LEU A 52 -4.61 -2.81 -14.01
N ILE A 53 -5.39 -1.73 -13.86
CA ILE A 53 -6.75 -1.65 -14.45
C ILE A 53 -6.69 -1.58 -15.98
N VAL A 54 -5.82 -0.74 -16.55
CA VAL A 54 -5.68 -0.63 -18.01
C VAL A 54 -5.22 -1.96 -18.62
N PRO A 55 -4.15 -2.62 -18.16
CA PRO A 55 -3.76 -3.94 -18.65
C PRO A 55 -4.86 -5.00 -18.48
N ALA A 56 -5.66 -4.94 -17.41
CA ALA A 56 -6.78 -5.85 -17.22
C ALA A 56 -7.81 -5.76 -18.37
N PHE A 57 -8.10 -4.54 -18.87
CA PHE A 57 -8.97 -4.34 -20.04
C PHE A 57 -8.36 -4.84 -21.35
N GLU A 58 -7.04 -4.80 -21.48
CA GLU A 58 -6.34 -5.29 -22.67
C GLU A 58 -6.33 -6.83 -22.76
N LEU A 59 -6.36 -7.51 -21.60
CA LEU A 59 -6.36 -8.98 -21.51
C LEU A 59 -7.70 -9.64 -21.81
N THR A 60 -8.81 -8.88 -21.85
CA THR A 60 -10.14 -9.47 -22.07
C THR A 60 -11.05 -8.56 -22.86
N SER A 61 -11.86 -9.12 -23.77
CA SER A 61 -12.96 -8.42 -24.43
C SER A 61 -14.19 -8.24 -23.52
N LEU A 62 -14.25 -8.97 -22.39
CA LEU A 62 -15.35 -8.94 -21.43
C LEU A 62 -15.11 -7.85 -20.38
N TRP A 63 -15.25 -6.60 -20.76
CA TRP A 63 -14.98 -5.41 -19.93
C TRP A 63 -15.65 -5.47 -18.55
N TRP A 64 -16.81 -6.09 -18.42
CA TRP A 64 -17.55 -6.20 -17.18
C TRP A 64 -16.83 -7.06 -16.11
N LEU A 65 -15.96 -8.00 -16.52
CA LEU A 65 -15.14 -8.78 -15.58
C LEU A 65 -14.16 -7.87 -14.82
N VAL A 66 -13.55 -6.92 -15.53
CA VAL A 66 -12.64 -5.94 -14.90
C VAL A 66 -13.41 -5.03 -13.96
N VAL A 67 -14.58 -4.54 -14.38
CA VAL A 67 -15.43 -3.68 -13.54
C VAL A 67 -15.85 -4.41 -12.26
N ILE A 68 -16.27 -5.69 -12.36
CA ILE A 68 -16.58 -6.51 -11.18
C ILE A 68 -15.34 -6.65 -10.29
N GLY A 69 -14.18 -6.92 -10.86
CA GLY A 69 -12.93 -6.99 -10.11
C GLY A 69 -12.66 -5.71 -9.32
N VAL A 70 -12.68 -4.54 -9.99
CA VAL A 70 -12.46 -3.23 -9.36
C VAL A 70 -13.44 -2.97 -8.21
N MET A 71 -14.72 -3.20 -8.43
CA MET A 71 -15.74 -3.01 -7.40
C MET A 71 -15.61 -4.00 -6.24
N ALA A 72 -15.24 -5.25 -6.53
CA ALA A 72 -15.00 -6.26 -5.51
C ALA A 72 -13.77 -5.92 -4.66
N GLY A 73 -12.69 -5.40 -5.26
CA GLY A 73 -11.50 -4.95 -4.53
C GLY A 73 -11.78 -3.76 -3.62
N ALA A 74 -12.46 -2.76 -4.13
CA ALA A 74 -12.90 -1.61 -3.33
C ALA A 74 -13.83 -2.03 -2.17
N LEU A 75 -14.82 -2.89 -2.45
CA LEU A 75 -15.73 -3.41 -1.43
C LEU A 75 -15.00 -4.25 -0.38
N PHE A 76 -14.04 -5.06 -0.80
CA PHE A 76 -13.22 -5.87 0.12
C PHE A 76 -12.49 -4.98 1.12
N LEU A 77 -11.85 -3.90 0.67
CA LEU A 77 -11.17 -2.95 1.56
C LEU A 77 -12.16 -2.20 2.46
N ASN A 78 -13.28 -1.75 1.91
CA ASN A 78 -14.31 -1.10 2.70
C ASN A 78 -14.85 -1.99 3.83
N VAL A 79 -15.09 -3.28 3.55
CA VAL A 79 -15.51 -4.25 4.57
C VAL A 79 -14.40 -4.50 5.58
N LEU A 80 -13.15 -4.59 5.13
CA LEU A 80 -12.00 -4.81 5.98
C LEU A 80 -11.80 -3.63 6.95
N ASP A 81 -11.96 -2.41 6.47
CA ASP A 81 -11.93 -1.19 7.27
C ASP A 81 -13.06 -1.15 8.30
N LEU A 82 -14.28 -1.51 7.91
CA LEU A 82 -15.42 -1.61 8.83
C LEU A 82 -15.22 -2.66 9.95
N VAL A 83 -14.48 -3.72 9.69
CA VAL A 83 -14.19 -4.77 10.69
C VAL A 83 -13.03 -4.39 11.61
N THR A 84 -12.09 -3.58 11.13
CA THR A 84 -10.90 -3.18 11.88
C THR A 84 -11.19 -2.39 13.16
N PRO A 85 -12.10 -1.41 13.20
CA PRO A 85 -12.51 -0.73 14.43
C PRO A 85 -13.07 -1.67 15.50
N HIS A 86 -13.75 -2.75 15.11
CA HIS A 86 -14.36 -3.72 16.02
C HIS A 86 -13.33 -4.64 16.68
N LEU A 87 -12.14 -4.82 16.10
CA LEU A 87 -11.05 -5.57 16.73
C LEU A 87 -10.54 -4.90 18.02
N HIS A 88 -10.72 -3.59 18.18
CA HIS A 88 -10.36 -2.87 19.41
C HIS A 88 -11.21 -3.30 20.62
N HIS A 89 -12.48 -3.62 20.41
CA HIS A 89 -13.37 -4.15 21.46
C HIS A 89 -12.97 -5.54 21.92
N ILE A 90 -12.35 -6.35 21.02
CA ILE A 90 -11.94 -7.74 21.34
C ILE A 90 -10.59 -7.78 22.04
N THR A 91 -9.71 -6.80 21.81
CA THR A 91 -8.37 -6.75 22.41
C THR A 91 -8.33 -6.12 23.81
N GLY A 92 -9.47 -5.69 24.37
CA GLY A 92 -9.57 -5.19 25.74
C GLY A 92 -8.90 -3.84 25.99
N LEU A 93 -8.66 -3.06 24.93
CA LEU A 93 -8.12 -1.70 25.03
C LEU A 93 -9.28 -0.70 25.17
N ASP A 94 -9.96 -0.71 26.34
CA ASP A 94 -11.01 0.26 26.64
C ASP A 94 -10.45 1.68 26.75
N PRO A 95 -11.01 2.68 26.04
CA PRO A 95 -10.54 4.07 26.03
C PRO A 95 -10.70 4.81 27.36
N GLU A 96 -11.50 4.28 28.30
CA GLU A 96 -11.92 5.03 29.48
C GLU A 96 -10.92 5.02 30.65
N GLU A 97 -9.92 4.13 30.68
CA GLU A 97 -9.10 4.00 31.87
C GLU A 97 -7.81 4.81 31.93
N HIS A 98 -7.24 5.28 30.80
CA HIS A 98 -5.98 6.06 30.89
C HIS A 98 -5.82 7.05 29.71
N ARG A 99 -5.53 8.32 30.01
CA ARG A 99 -5.19 9.40 29.05
C ARG A 99 -4.05 9.06 28.08
N ASN A 100 -3.20 8.10 28.39
CA ASN A 100 -2.13 7.56 27.54
C ASN A 100 -2.66 6.52 26.53
N ASN A 101 -3.78 5.84 26.82
CA ASN A 101 -4.33 4.79 25.96
C ASN A 101 -5.00 5.34 24.70
N ALA A 102 -5.61 6.54 24.76
CA ALA A 102 -6.21 7.17 23.58
C ALA A 102 -5.18 7.43 22.47
N ARG A 103 -3.99 7.91 22.83
CA ARG A 103 -2.91 8.18 21.87
C ARG A 103 -2.34 6.89 21.26
N LEU A 104 -2.19 5.84 22.06
CA LEU A 104 -1.76 4.53 21.60
C LEU A 104 -2.81 3.89 20.69
N SER A 105 -4.11 4.06 21.00
CA SER A 105 -5.22 3.57 20.18
C SER A 105 -5.20 4.20 18.77
N HIS A 106 -5.05 5.54 18.66
CA HIS A 106 -4.94 6.21 17.37
C HIS A 106 -3.74 5.77 16.54
N VAL A 107 -2.57 5.58 17.19
CA VAL A 107 -1.37 5.11 16.50
C VAL A 107 -1.52 3.66 16.05
N MET A 108 -2.15 2.81 16.84
CA MET A 108 -2.42 1.42 16.44
C MET A 108 -3.41 1.35 15.28
N LEU A 109 -4.42 2.23 15.22
CA LEU A 109 -5.33 2.35 14.07
C LEU A 109 -4.56 2.72 12.80
N PHE A 110 -3.70 3.74 12.89
CA PHE A 110 -2.84 4.15 11.77
C PHE A 110 -1.93 3.00 11.29
N VAL A 111 -1.31 2.27 12.20
CA VAL A 111 -0.47 1.11 11.87
C VAL A 111 -1.28 -0.01 11.25
N MET A 112 -2.51 -0.26 11.74
CA MET A 112 -3.42 -1.25 11.15
C MET A 112 -3.86 -0.84 9.74
N ALA A 113 -4.19 0.44 9.53
CA ALA A 113 -4.50 0.95 8.20
C ALA A 113 -3.35 0.63 7.24
N ILE A 114 -2.12 1.06 7.55
CA ILE A 114 -0.95 0.76 6.71
C ILE A 114 -0.75 -0.76 6.52
N ALA A 115 -0.94 -1.58 7.55
CA ALA A 115 -0.81 -3.03 7.43
C ALA A 115 -1.84 -3.63 6.46
N LEU A 116 -3.07 -3.11 6.46
CA LEU A 116 -4.12 -3.53 5.55
C LEU A 116 -3.83 -3.15 4.08
N HIS A 117 -3.15 -2.02 3.85
CA HIS A 117 -2.73 -1.59 2.52
C HIS A 117 -1.68 -2.53 1.91
N LYS A 118 -0.79 -3.09 2.73
CA LYS A 118 0.31 -3.94 2.26
C LYS A 118 -0.16 -5.25 1.62
N LEU A 119 -1.32 -5.75 2.01
CA LEU A 119 -1.87 -6.96 1.39
C LEU A 119 -2.31 -6.72 -0.08
N PRO A 120 -3.14 -5.71 -0.42
CA PRO A 120 -3.44 -5.34 -1.81
C PRO A 120 -2.22 -4.94 -2.64
N GLU A 121 -1.26 -4.23 -2.07
CA GLU A 121 0.00 -3.88 -2.75
C GLU A 121 0.79 -5.13 -3.15
N GLY A 122 0.96 -6.07 -2.21
CA GLY A 122 1.56 -7.35 -2.50
C GLY A 122 0.78 -8.13 -3.55
N MET A 123 -0.57 -8.18 -3.45
CA MET A 123 -1.41 -8.84 -4.46
C MET A 123 -1.23 -8.21 -5.85
N ALA A 124 -1.15 -6.89 -5.92
CA ALA A 124 -0.90 -6.16 -7.17
C ALA A 124 0.42 -6.59 -7.83
N ALA A 125 1.52 -6.59 -7.05
CA ALA A 125 2.81 -7.08 -7.53
C ALA A 125 2.77 -8.56 -7.92
N GLY A 126 2.08 -9.41 -7.16
CA GLY A 126 1.96 -10.84 -7.45
C GLY A 126 1.17 -11.14 -8.72
N VAL A 127 0.07 -10.42 -8.95
CA VAL A 127 -0.78 -10.57 -10.15
C VAL A 127 -0.08 -9.99 -11.38
N SER A 128 0.63 -8.87 -11.25
CA SER A 128 1.35 -8.25 -12.39
C SER A 128 2.40 -9.20 -12.98
N VAL A 129 3.07 -9.99 -12.15
CA VAL A 129 4.01 -11.05 -12.61
C VAL A 129 3.31 -12.12 -13.47
N CYS A 130 2.00 -12.32 -13.34
CA CYS A 130 1.24 -13.27 -14.17
C CYS A 130 0.77 -12.66 -15.51
N SER A 131 0.62 -11.34 -15.59
CA SER A 131 0.03 -10.65 -16.73
C SER A 131 1.05 -10.27 -17.80
N ALA A 132 2.32 -10.20 -17.46
CA ALA A 132 3.33 -9.57 -18.29
C ALA A 132 4.19 -10.57 -19.09
N GLU A 133 4.33 -10.28 -20.37
CA GLU A 133 5.43 -10.74 -21.20
C GLU A 133 6.40 -9.56 -21.39
N GLY A 134 7.49 -9.50 -20.62
CA GLY A 134 8.57 -8.53 -20.81
C GLY A 134 8.61 -7.33 -19.84
N ALA A 135 8.90 -6.13 -20.34
CA ALA A 135 9.26 -4.95 -19.54
C ALA A 135 8.16 -4.45 -18.55
N THR A 136 6.89 -4.64 -18.87
CA THR A 136 5.76 -4.26 -18.00
C THR A 136 5.67 -5.09 -16.71
N GLU A 137 6.32 -6.27 -16.69
CA GLU A 137 6.36 -7.18 -15.54
C GLU A 137 6.93 -6.51 -14.27
N TRP A 138 7.89 -5.63 -14.42
CA TRP A 138 8.60 -5.00 -13.32
C TRP A 138 8.07 -3.62 -12.92
N GLY A 139 7.33 -2.94 -13.79
CA GLY A 139 6.86 -1.58 -13.57
C GLY A 139 6.05 -1.43 -12.28
N VAL A 140 5.05 -2.29 -12.08
CA VAL A 140 4.20 -2.28 -10.87
C VAL A 140 5.03 -2.63 -9.64
N SER A 141 5.81 -3.71 -9.67
CA SER A 141 6.64 -4.14 -8.53
C SER A 141 7.68 -3.08 -8.16
N PHE A 142 8.30 -2.43 -9.14
CA PHE A 142 9.29 -1.39 -8.89
C PHE A 142 8.64 -0.10 -8.35
N GLY A 143 7.47 0.28 -8.87
CA GLY A 143 6.69 1.41 -8.36
C GLY A 143 6.32 1.23 -6.90
N ILE A 144 5.80 0.05 -6.54
CA ILE A 144 5.45 -0.29 -5.16
C ILE A 144 6.72 -0.31 -4.29
N ALA A 145 7.82 -0.89 -4.73
CA ALA A 145 9.07 -0.89 -3.97
C ALA A 145 9.59 0.53 -3.71
N LEU A 146 9.45 1.44 -4.69
CA LEU A 146 9.88 2.83 -4.54
C LEU A 146 9.06 3.57 -3.47
N GLN A 147 7.74 3.38 -3.42
CA GLN A 147 6.88 4.00 -2.40
C GLN A 147 7.03 3.36 -1.02
N ASN A 148 7.40 2.09 -0.93
CA ASN A 148 7.58 1.37 0.33
C ASN A 148 8.68 1.95 1.20
N ILE A 149 9.72 2.55 0.60
CA ILE A 149 10.79 3.21 1.38
C ILE A 149 10.24 4.36 2.20
N PRO A 150 9.60 5.40 1.62
CA PRO A 150 9.03 6.49 2.39
C PRO A 150 7.87 6.04 3.32
N GLU A 151 7.03 5.11 2.92
CA GLU A 151 5.96 4.58 3.78
C GLU A 151 6.51 3.85 5.01
N GLY A 152 7.51 3.00 4.83
CA GLY A 152 8.22 2.34 5.94
C GLY A 152 8.82 3.34 6.92
N MET A 153 9.28 4.49 6.42
CA MET A 153 9.82 5.58 7.24
C MET A 153 8.76 6.24 8.11
N VAL A 154 7.59 6.52 7.54
CA VAL A 154 6.50 7.26 8.19
C VAL A 154 5.89 6.50 9.37
N ILE A 155 5.93 5.17 9.39
CA ILE A 155 5.40 4.33 10.46
C ILE A 155 6.17 4.49 11.78
N ILE A 156 7.47 4.79 11.73
CA ILE A 156 8.37 4.73 12.89
C ILE A 156 8.08 5.84 13.91
N ALA A 157 7.97 7.08 13.45
CA ALA A 157 7.81 8.23 14.34
C ALA A 157 6.52 8.16 15.20
N PRO A 158 5.33 7.88 14.65
CA PRO A 158 4.09 7.75 15.43
C PRO A 158 4.18 6.65 16.50
N LEU A 159 4.73 5.48 16.19
CA LEU A 159 4.90 4.38 17.15
C LEU A 159 5.84 4.77 18.29
N MET A 160 6.97 5.38 17.96
CA MET A 160 7.94 5.83 18.98
C MET A 160 7.35 6.95 19.86
N MET A 161 6.59 7.88 19.29
CA MET A 161 5.91 8.96 20.04
C MET A 161 4.76 8.43 20.92
N ALA A 162 4.16 7.30 20.57
CA ALA A 162 3.16 6.62 21.39
C ALA A 162 3.78 5.80 22.54
N GLY A 163 5.12 5.80 22.67
CA GLY A 163 5.84 5.09 23.72
C GLY A 163 6.13 3.62 23.42
N VAL A 164 5.95 3.18 22.16
CA VAL A 164 6.36 1.83 21.75
C VAL A 164 7.89 1.78 21.66
N SER A 165 8.49 0.75 22.26
CA SER A 165 9.95 0.61 22.24
C SER A 165 10.49 0.39 20.83
N ALA A 166 11.71 0.86 20.54
CA ALA A 166 12.35 0.74 19.24
C ALA A 166 12.37 -0.71 18.71
N ALA A 167 12.65 -1.68 19.58
CA ALA A 167 12.64 -3.09 19.21
C ALA A 167 11.24 -3.55 18.75
N ARG A 168 10.18 -3.20 19.50
CA ARG A 168 8.80 -3.54 19.12
C ARG A 168 8.39 -2.85 17.83
N THR A 169 8.72 -1.56 17.67
CA THR A 169 8.49 -0.80 16.44
C THR A 169 9.13 -1.49 15.24
N PHE A 170 10.38 -1.94 15.38
CA PHE A 170 11.08 -2.66 14.30
C PHE A 170 10.40 -4.00 13.96
N PHE A 171 9.99 -4.79 14.97
CA PHE A 171 9.26 -6.04 14.71
C PHE A 171 7.88 -5.82 14.09
N ILE A 172 7.17 -4.76 14.45
CA ILE A 172 5.91 -4.35 13.79
C ILE A 172 6.18 -4.04 12.31
N SER A 173 7.23 -3.29 12.00
CA SER A 173 7.59 -2.96 10.61
C SER A 173 7.95 -4.21 9.79
N ILE A 174 8.67 -5.18 10.39
CA ILE A 174 8.94 -6.47 9.75
C ILE A 174 7.63 -7.23 9.50
N PHE A 175 6.72 -7.26 10.47
CA PHE A 175 5.43 -7.94 10.30
C PHE A 175 4.62 -7.31 9.15
N ILE A 176 4.58 -5.99 9.06
CA ILE A 176 3.93 -5.25 7.96
C ILE A 176 4.57 -5.61 6.61
N ALA A 177 5.91 -5.66 6.53
CA ALA A 177 6.62 -6.06 5.32
C ALA A 177 6.31 -7.52 4.92
N LEU A 178 6.11 -8.42 5.88
CA LEU A 178 5.76 -9.82 5.61
C LEU A 178 4.31 -9.97 5.11
N LEU A 179 3.39 -9.10 5.51
CA LEU A 179 2.02 -9.10 4.94
C LEU A 179 2.03 -8.84 3.44
N GLU A 180 2.94 -8.01 2.96
CA GLU A 180 3.13 -7.75 1.55
C GLU A 180 3.63 -9.00 0.80
N VAL A 181 4.55 -9.76 1.39
CA VAL A 181 4.99 -11.06 0.84
C VAL A 181 3.83 -12.05 0.75
N VAL A 182 2.97 -12.11 1.77
CA VAL A 182 1.74 -12.92 1.73
C VAL A 182 0.84 -12.46 0.59
N GLY A 183 0.65 -11.15 0.42
CA GLY A 183 -0.09 -10.57 -0.70
C GLY A 183 0.46 -11.01 -2.06
N ILE A 184 1.79 -10.94 -2.27
CA ILE A 184 2.45 -11.36 -3.50
C ILE A 184 2.16 -12.84 -3.81
N LEU A 185 2.29 -13.72 -2.83
CA LEU A 185 2.03 -15.15 -3.01
C LEU A 185 0.56 -15.42 -3.34
N LEU A 186 -0.38 -14.72 -2.69
CA LEU A 186 -1.81 -14.82 -2.98
C LEU A 186 -2.12 -14.28 -4.39
N GLY A 187 -1.61 -13.10 -4.74
CA GLY A 187 -1.80 -12.49 -6.06
C GLY A 187 -1.27 -13.39 -7.18
N PHE A 188 -0.06 -13.90 -7.03
CA PHE A 188 0.53 -14.83 -7.99
C PHE A 188 -0.25 -16.14 -8.08
N GLY A 189 -0.61 -16.75 -6.94
CA GLY A 189 -1.37 -18.00 -6.90
C GLY A 189 -2.73 -17.88 -7.58
N LEU A 190 -3.46 -16.82 -7.30
CA LEU A 190 -4.78 -16.56 -7.88
C LEU A 190 -4.67 -16.13 -9.36
N GLY A 191 -3.71 -15.27 -9.70
CA GLY A 191 -3.50 -14.81 -11.07
C GLY A 191 -3.05 -15.93 -12.02
N SER A 192 -2.23 -16.86 -11.53
CA SER A 192 -1.77 -18.02 -12.30
C SER A 192 -2.80 -19.13 -12.45
N ALA A 193 -3.90 -19.11 -11.69
CA ALA A 193 -4.89 -20.17 -11.67
C ALA A 193 -5.68 -20.29 -12.98
N SER A 194 -5.93 -19.17 -13.68
CA SER A 194 -6.66 -19.15 -14.95
C SER A 194 -6.48 -17.85 -15.69
N SER A 195 -6.23 -17.91 -17.00
CA SER A 195 -6.17 -16.73 -17.87
C SER A 195 -7.48 -15.93 -17.93
N THR A 196 -8.62 -16.59 -17.73
CA THR A 196 -9.93 -15.91 -17.64
C THR A 196 -10.11 -15.17 -16.32
N PHE A 197 -9.47 -15.64 -15.25
CA PHE A 197 -9.58 -15.05 -13.93
C PHE A 197 -8.56 -13.91 -13.71
N LEU A 198 -7.48 -13.91 -14.45
CA LEU A 198 -6.41 -12.91 -14.33
C LEU A 198 -6.92 -11.45 -14.48
N PRO A 199 -7.74 -11.07 -15.48
CA PRO A 199 -8.27 -9.71 -15.58
C PRO A 199 -9.12 -9.29 -14.36
N VAL A 200 -9.87 -10.24 -13.77
CA VAL A 200 -10.65 -9.99 -12.55
C VAL A 200 -9.71 -9.70 -11.36
N MET A 201 -8.61 -10.44 -11.25
CA MET A 201 -7.64 -10.25 -10.17
C MET A 201 -6.85 -8.95 -10.30
N LEU A 202 -6.45 -8.59 -11.52
CA LEU A 202 -5.85 -7.28 -11.80
C LEU A 202 -6.82 -6.13 -11.46
N GLY A 203 -8.07 -6.26 -11.88
CA GLY A 203 -9.13 -5.32 -11.50
C GLY A 203 -9.30 -5.24 -9.98
N PHE A 204 -9.33 -6.38 -9.29
CA PHE A 204 -9.48 -6.46 -7.84
C PHE A 204 -8.32 -5.74 -7.12
N ALA A 205 -7.09 -6.04 -7.46
CA ALA A 205 -5.92 -5.41 -6.84
C ALA A 205 -5.90 -3.89 -7.14
N GLY A 206 -6.15 -3.50 -8.40
CA GLY A 206 -6.25 -2.09 -8.80
C GLY A 206 -7.38 -1.35 -8.08
N GLY A 207 -8.55 -1.95 -7.93
CA GLY A 207 -9.70 -1.38 -7.22
C GLY A 207 -9.45 -1.22 -5.72
N ALA A 208 -8.82 -2.20 -5.09
CA ALA A 208 -8.42 -2.13 -3.69
C ALA A 208 -7.40 -1.00 -3.46
N MET A 209 -6.35 -0.91 -4.28
CA MET A 209 -5.36 0.17 -4.19
C MET A 209 -5.98 1.55 -4.45
N LEU A 210 -6.90 1.66 -5.43
CA LEU A 210 -7.59 2.91 -5.72
C LEU A 210 -8.46 3.37 -4.55
N TYR A 211 -9.15 2.43 -3.89
CA TYR A 211 -9.95 2.70 -2.69
C TYR A 211 -9.08 3.31 -1.59
N VAL A 212 -8.00 2.62 -1.22
CA VAL A 212 -7.05 3.08 -0.19
C VAL A 212 -6.49 4.46 -0.50
N THR A 213 -6.03 4.66 -1.74
CA THR A 213 -5.46 5.94 -2.15
C THR A 213 -6.46 7.08 -2.00
N SER A 214 -7.72 6.84 -2.36
CA SER A 214 -8.78 7.86 -2.36
C SER A 214 -9.37 8.11 -0.97
N ASP A 215 -9.56 7.08 -0.18
CA ASP A 215 -10.27 7.14 1.10
C ASP A 215 -9.35 7.50 2.28
N GLU A 216 -8.09 7.07 2.22
CA GLU A 216 -7.17 7.23 3.33
C GLU A 216 -5.97 8.14 2.98
N MET A 217 -5.18 7.80 1.94
CA MET A 217 -3.92 8.50 1.70
C MET A 217 -4.12 9.97 1.28
N ILE A 218 -4.98 10.24 0.29
CA ILE A 218 -5.20 11.61 -0.17
C ILE A 218 -5.79 12.48 0.94
N PRO A 219 -6.85 12.08 1.67
CA PRO A 219 -7.38 12.86 2.79
C PRO A 219 -6.33 13.14 3.87
N GLU A 220 -5.52 12.14 4.27
CA GLU A 220 -4.47 12.31 5.27
C GLU A 220 -3.45 13.37 4.84
N THR A 221 -3.00 13.36 3.58
CA THR A 221 -2.04 14.36 3.08
C THR A 221 -2.60 15.77 3.04
N HIS A 222 -3.91 15.95 3.16
CA HIS A 222 -4.61 17.24 3.12
C HIS A 222 -5.08 17.71 4.50
N ALA A 223 -4.88 16.93 5.56
CA ALA A 223 -5.38 17.21 6.89
C ALA A 223 -4.59 18.30 7.66
N HIS A 224 -3.33 18.57 7.31
CA HIS A 224 -2.42 19.39 8.13
C HIS A 224 -2.13 20.79 7.57
N GLY A 225 -2.85 21.25 6.55
CA GLY A 225 -2.74 22.61 6.01
C GLY A 225 -1.69 22.79 4.89
N PHE A 226 -1.04 21.71 4.43
CA PHE A 226 -0.03 21.72 3.36
C PHE A 226 -0.52 21.11 2.04
N GLN A 227 -1.82 21.26 1.74
CA GLN A 227 -2.51 20.61 0.61
C GLN A 227 -1.83 20.88 -0.74
N LYS A 228 -1.36 22.12 -0.98
CA LYS A 228 -0.69 22.46 -2.25
C LYS A 228 0.60 21.64 -2.45
N GLN A 229 1.42 21.53 -1.40
CA GLN A 229 2.67 20.76 -1.44
C GLN A 229 2.37 19.28 -1.66
N ALA A 230 1.40 18.72 -0.93
CA ALA A 230 0.95 17.34 -1.08
C ALA A 230 0.43 17.06 -2.51
N THR A 231 -0.38 17.97 -3.07
CA THR A 231 -0.89 17.84 -4.44
C THR A 231 0.23 17.85 -5.49
N TYR A 232 1.21 18.76 -5.38
CA TYR A 232 2.34 18.74 -6.31
C TYR A 232 3.22 17.49 -6.14
N ALA A 233 3.40 17.02 -4.92
CA ALA A 233 4.12 15.78 -4.65
C ALA A 233 3.37 14.56 -5.23
N LEU A 234 2.05 14.51 -5.13
CA LEU A 234 1.21 13.50 -5.74
C LEU A 234 1.38 13.48 -7.27
N LEU A 235 1.33 14.65 -7.91
CA LEU A 235 1.56 14.75 -9.36
C LEU A 235 2.98 14.27 -9.74
N LEU A 236 3.99 14.58 -8.95
CA LEU A 236 5.34 14.08 -9.15
C LEU A 236 5.42 12.56 -9.02
N GLY A 237 4.77 11.98 -8.01
CA GLY A 237 4.71 10.54 -7.83
C GLY A 237 4.02 9.85 -9.01
N PHE A 238 2.89 10.38 -9.45
CA PHE A 238 2.16 9.90 -10.62
C PHE A 238 3.06 9.92 -11.89
N ILE A 239 3.71 11.05 -12.16
CA ILE A 239 4.61 11.19 -13.30
C ILE A 239 5.81 10.24 -13.18
N THR A 240 6.35 10.05 -11.97
CA THR A 240 7.45 9.11 -11.74
C THR A 240 7.07 7.70 -12.18
N PHE A 241 5.89 7.22 -11.78
CA PHE A 241 5.42 5.90 -12.20
C PHE A 241 5.22 5.82 -13.72
N VAL A 242 4.59 6.81 -14.35
CA VAL A 242 4.39 6.86 -15.81
C VAL A 242 5.72 6.79 -16.57
N LEU A 243 6.73 7.51 -16.08
CA LEU A 243 8.07 7.47 -16.69
C LEU A 243 8.74 6.11 -16.49
N MET A 244 8.59 5.53 -15.32
CA MET A 244 9.13 4.18 -15.05
C MET A 244 8.49 3.14 -15.96
N GLU A 245 7.17 3.11 -16.07
CA GLU A 245 6.44 2.15 -16.91
C GLU A 245 6.83 2.28 -18.39
N LYS A 246 7.22 3.49 -18.82
CA LYS A 246 7.65 3.73 -20.19
C LYS A 246 9.10 3.28 -20.48
N TYR A 247 9.99 3.32 -19.49
CA TYR A 247 11.44 3.12 -19.70
C TYR A 247 12.01 1.88 -19.00
N VAL A 248 11.26 1.22 -18.14
CA VAL A 248 11.61 -0.03 -17.48
C VAL A 248 10.83 -1.19 -18.08
#